data_f2d8d374a30c705a3016dc08e6e51e5e
#
_entry.id   f2d8d374a30c705a3016dc08e6e51e5e
#
_cell.length_a   1.000
_cell.length_b   1.000
_cell.length_c   1.000
_cell.angle_alpha   90.00
_cell.angle_beta   90.00
_cell.angle_gamma   90.00
#
_symmetry.space_group_name_H-M   'P 1'
#
loop_
_entity.id
_entity.type
_entity.pdbx_description
1 polymer ?
#
loop_
_entity_poly.entity_id
_entity_poly.type
_entity_poly.pdbx_seq_one_letter_code
_entity_poly.pdbx_strand_id
1 'polypeptide(L)'
;MLSDPDVLVIGGGATGVGIARDLALRGIEPLVVDRDGFCSGASGRSHGLLHSGARYADSDPDGAAECLAEARVLKRIAGACVADTGGLFVSLSDDDSAYFEEKREACRAVGIPVETLDPAEARRTVPELAADAERAMRVPDGVVYPSRLIAANALDAGTHGAELRPHAPVESISVTDGDVVAVELGGTAGTTVTPDFVVNATGAWAGRVAELAGVPVEMAPTRGVMVSVEYDGLGPVLNRCRSPADGDIVVPHTSEAVLGTTSVPVSDPDDYETAEWEVDVSIEECAELLPPV
;
A
#
# COMPACT_ATOMS: atom_id res chain seq x y z
N MET A 1 16.44 0.14 -30.47
CA MET A 1 15.01 0.39 -30.73
C MET A 1 14.28 -0.56 -29.82
N LEU A 2 13.22 -0.11 -29.17
CA LEU A 2 12.32 -1.00 -28.44
C LEU A 2 11.67 -1.95 -29.48
N SER A 3 11.57 -3.23 -29.15
CA SER A 3 10.70 -4.16 -29.89
C SER A 3 9.22 -3.87 -29.54
N ASP A 4 8.32 -4.21 -30.43
CA ASP A 4 6.90 -4.18 -30.09
C ASP A 4 6.64 -5.25 -29.00
N PRO A 5 6.12 -4.89 -27.83
CA PRO A 5 5.89 -5.82 -26.75
C PRO A 5 4.56 -6.58 -26.91
N ASP A 6 4.46 -7.80 -26.40
CA ASP A 6 3.17 -8.49 -26.30
C ASP A 6 2.18 -7.68 -25.44
N VAL A 7 2.68 -7.15 -24.31
CA VAL A 7 1.88 -6.37 -23.36
C VAL A 7 2.61 -5.10 -22.95
N LEU A 8 1.98 -3.96 -23.14
CA LEU A 8 2.41 -2.68 -22.55
C LEU A 8 1.74 -2.51 -21.19
N VAL A 9 2.54 -2.42 -20.13
CA VAL A 9 2.06 -2.10 -18.77
C VAL A 9 2.42 -0.64 -18.46
N ILE A 10 1.40 0.20 -18.28
CA ILE A 10 1.56 1.61 -17.97
C ILE A 10 1.45 1.80 -16.45
N GLY A 11 2.54 2.24 -15.81
CA GLY A 11 2.66 2.46 -14.37
C GLY A 11 3.60 1.47 -13.69
N GLY A 12 4.69 1.98 -13.13
CA GLY A 12 5.74 1.23 -12.40
C GLY A 12 5.53 1.17 -10.88
N GLY A 13 4.27 1.19 -10.44
CA GLY A 13 3.89 0.96 -9.05
C GLY A 13 3.83 -0.53 -8.71
N ALA A 14 3.37 -0.86 -7.49
CA ALA A 14 3.28 -2.24 -7.01
C ALA A 14 2.45 -3.14 -7.94
N THR A 15 1.32 -2.62 -8.43
CA THR A 15 0.44 -3.35 -9.35
C THR A 15 1.12 -3.62 -10.69
N GLY A 16 1.68 -2.59 -11.33
CA GLY A 16 2.25 -2.74 -12.66
C GLY A 16 3.48 -3.63 -12.70
N VAL A 17 4.42 -3.48 -11.76
CA VAL A 17 5.59 -4.37 -11.71
C VAL A 17 5.21 -5.81 -11.30
N GLY A 18 4.17 -5.96 -10.47
CA GLY A 18 3.65 -7.28 -10.11
C GLY A 18 3.06 -8.00 -11.32
N ILE A 19 2.23 -7.31 -12.12
CA ILE A 19 1.66 -7.82 -13.37
C ILE A 19 2.79 -8.17 -14.36
N ALA A 20 3.74 -7.28 -14.55
CA ALA A 20 4.85 -7.52 -15.48
C ALA A 20 5.68 -8.75 -15.09
N ARG A 21 5.92 -8.92 -13.77
CA ARG A 21 6.61 -10.11 -13.27
C ARG A 21 5.82 -11.39 -13.56
N ASP A 22 4.53 -11.41 -13.30
CA ASP A 22 3.69 -12.61 -13.56
C ASP A 22 3.64 -12.94 -15.06
N LEU A 23 3.50 -11.93 -15.91
CA LEU A 23 3.55 -12.08 -17.37
C LEU A 23 4.90 -12.65 -17.83
N ALA A 24 6.01 -12.08 -17.38
CA ALA A 24 7.35 -12.52 -17.74
C ALA A 24 7.63 -13.97 -17.29
N LEU A 25 7.20 -14.35 -16.08
CA LEU A 25 7.28 -15.74 -15.60
C LEU A 25 6.46 -16.74 -16.43
N ARG A 26 5.46 -16.26 -17.16
CA ARG A 26 4.65 -17.07 -18.10
C ARG A 26 5.22 -17.07 -19.52
N GLY A 27 6.35 -16.39 -19.76
CA GLY A 27 6.99 -16.31 -21.08
C GLY A 27 6.35 -15.30 -22.01
N ILE A 28 5.57 -14.35 -21.50
CA ILE A 28 5.07 -13.17 -22.21
C ILE A 28 6.12 -12.05 -22.07
N GLU A 29 6.32 -11.25 -23.09
CA GLU A 29 7.30 -10.17 -23.10
C GLU A 29 6.65 -8.81 -22.79
N PRO A 30 6.52 -8.39 -21.51
CA PRO A 30 5.95 -7.11 -21.16
C PRO A 30 6.99 -5.98 -21.27
N LEU A 31 6.52 -4.81 -21.72
CA LEU A 31 7.19 -3.53 -21.54
C LEU A 31 6.49 -2.75 -20.44
N VAL A 32 7.21 -2.38 -19.38
CA VAL A 32 6.69 -1.50 -18.33
C VAL A 32 7.22 -0.10 -18.54
N VAL A 33 6.30 0.87 -18.60
CA VAL A 33 6.63 2.29 -18.69
C VAL A 33 6.08 3.05 -17.50
N ASP A 34 6.80 4.06 -17.04
CA ASP A 34 6.33 5.00 -16.03
C ASP A 34 6.76 6.42 -16.43
N ARG A 35 5.92 7.41 -16.20
CA ARG A 35 6.26 8.82 -16.49
C ARG A 35 7.41 9.32 -15.62
N ASP A 36 7.53 8.76 -14.42
CA ASP A 36 8.56 9.09 -13.43
C ASP A 36 9.48 7.88 -13.18
N GLY A 37 10.16 7.84 -12.04
CA GLY A 37 10.82 6.65 -11.54
C GLY A 37 9.82 5.62 -11.02
N PHE A 38 10.16 4.35 -11.06
CA PHE A 38 9.30 3.33 -10.45
C PHE A 38 9.11 3.61 -8.96
N CYS A 39 7.93 3.26 -8.42
CA CYS A 39 7.56 3.54 -7.04
C CYS A 39 7.31 5.04 -6.71
N SER A 40 7.20 5.93 -7.66
CA SER A 40 7.02 7.37 -7.45
C SER A 40 5.62 7.78 -7.00
N GLY A 41 4.60 6.97 -7.28
CA GLY A 41 3.20 7.22 -6.92
C GLY A 41 2.85 6.75 -5.49
N ALA A 42 1.59 6.40 -5.27
CA ALA A 42 1.05 5.97 -3.98
C ALA A 42 1.82 4.79 -3.36
N SER A 43 2.34 3.88 -4.18
CA SER A 43 3.12 2.73 -3.71
C SER A 43 4.35 3.11 -2.89
N GLY A 44 5.07 4.16 -3.30
CA GLY A 44 6.26 4.65 -2.59
C GLY A 44 5.97 5.60 -1.44
N ARG A 45 4.72 5.99 -1.28
CA ARG A 45 4.25 6.97 -0.30
C ARG A 45 3.30 6.36 0.73
N SER A 46 3.36 5.05 0.93
CA SER A 46 2.58 4.36 1.95
C SER A 46 3.39 4.19 3.24
N HIS A 47 2.72 4.10 4.38
CA HIS A 47 3.37 3.78 5.66
C HIS A 47 3.99 2.38 5.74
N GLY A 48 3.72 1.52 4.75
CA GLY A 48 4.30 0.19 4.68
C GLY A 48 3.64 -0.85 5.59
N LEU A 49 2.45 -0.61 6.10
CA LEU A 49 1.73 -1.64 6.85
C LEU A 49 1.36 -2.82 5.94
N LEU A 50 1.83 -4.01 6.29
CA LEU A 50 1.38 -5.27 5.71
C LEU A 50 0.21 -5.78 6.52
N HIS A 51 -0.99 -5.49 6.04
CA HIS A 51 -2.24 -5.84 6.71
C HIS A 51 -2.46 -7.35 6.78
N SER A 52 -2.83 -7.84 7.97
CA SER A 52 -3.39 -9.17 8.13
C SER A 52 -4.89 -9.26 7.81
N GLY A 53 -5.51 -8.12 7.51
CA GLY A 53 -6.94 -7.95 7.35
C GLY A 53 -7.69 -7.57 8.64
N ALA A 54 -7.04 -7.56 9.80
CA ALA A 54 -7.70 -7.30 11.08
C ALA A 54 -8.43 -5.94 11.12
N ARG A 55 -7.88 -4.91 10.44
CA ARG A 55 -8.52 -3.59 10.37
C ARG A 55 -9.88 -3.61 9.66
N TYR A 56 -10.05 -4.50 8.71
CA TYR A 56 -11.24 -4.60 7.84
C TYR A 56 -12.21 -5.72 8.22
N ALA A 57 -11.85 -6.57 9.19
CA ALA A 57 -12.56 -7.81 9.49
C ALA A 57 -14.06 -7.65 9.82
N ASP A 58 -14.44 -6.51 10.40
CA ASP A 58 -15.84 -6.17 10.76
C ASP A 58 -16.59 -5.47 9.62
N SER A 59 -15.91 -4.74 8.74
CA SER A 59 -16.53 -3.93 7.68
C SER A 59 -16.47 -4.57 6.31
N ASP A 60 -15.40 -5.34 6.03
CA ASP A 60 -15.16 -6.06 4.76
C ASP A 60 -14.49 -7.41 5.04
N PRO A 61 -15.26 -8.43 5.45
CA PRO A 61 -14.74 -9.76 5.79
C PRO A 61 -14.03 -10.46 4.62
N ASP A 62 -14.52 -10.27 3.39
CA ASP A 62 -13.93 -10.90 2.21
C ASP A 62 -12.57 -10.26 1.90
N GLY A 63 -12.47 -8.94 1.88
CA GLY A 63 -11.21 -8.23 1.75
C GLY A 63 -10.22 -8.53 2.88
N ALA A 64 -10.70 -8.73 4.11
CA ALA A 64 -9.86 -9.15 5.24
C ALA A 64 -9.27 -10.54 5.03
N ALA A 65 -10.04 -11.49 4.52
CA ALA A 65 -9.57 -12.83 4.21
C ALA A 65 -8.53 -12.83 3.08
N GLU A 66 -8.73 -12.01 2.05
CA GLU A 66 -7.76 -11.81 0.97
C GLU A 66 -6.45 -11.19 1.49
N CYS A 67 -6.52 -10.13 2.30
CA CYS A 67 -5.35 -9.53 2.95
C CYS A 67 -4.52 -10.56 3.72
N LEU A 68 -5.19 -11.43 4.50
CA LEU A 68 -4.52 -12.47 5.27
C LEU A 68 -3.81 -13.48 4.36
N ALA A 69 -4.46 -13.89 3.27
CA ALA A 69 -3.91 -14.84 2.31
C ALA A 69 -2.67 -14.26 1.62
N GLU A 70 -2.76 -13.02 1.11
CA GLU A 70 -1.68 -12.32 0.42
C GLU A 70 -0.51 -11.99 1.37
N ALA A 71 -0.78 -11.53 2.60
CA ALA A 71 0.26 -11.29 3.59
C ALA A 71 1.08 -12.56 3.88
N ARG A 72 0.43 -13.73 3.96
CA ARG A 72 1.12 -15.02 4.14
C ARG A 72 2.00 -15.37 2.92
N VAL A 73 1.53 -15.07 1.72
CA VAL A 73 2.32 -15.28 0.50
C VAL A 73 3.54 -14.37 0.50
N LEU A 74 3.36 -13.08 0.72
CA LEU A 74 4.46 -12.10 0.74
C LEU A 74 5.50 -12.41 1.82
N LYS A 75 5.10 -12.75 3.04
CA LYS A 75 6.02 -13.19 4.11
C LYS A 75 6.86 -14.40 3.70
N ARG A 76 6.32 -15.29 2.88
CA ARG A 76 7.02 -16.50 2.39
C ARG A 76 7.97 -16.22 1.23
N ILE A 77 7.54 -15.43 0.22
CA ILE A 77 8.29 -15.26 -1.03
C ILE A 77 9.14 -14.01 -1.09
N ALA A 78 8.81 -12.99 -0.29
CA ALA A 78 9.44 -11.67 -0.31
C ALA A 78 10.04 -11.29 1.06
N GLY A 79 10.59 -12.24 1.81
CA GLY A 79 11.09 -12.03 3.18
C GLY A 79 12.14 -10.94 3.33
N ALA A 80 12.91 -10.62 2.28
CA ALA A 80 13.85 -9.47 2.28
C ALA A 80 13.14 -8.10 2.21
N CYS A 81 11.86 -8.10 1.80
CA CYS A 81 11.04 -6.91 1.64
C CYS A 81 10.01 -6.74 2.76
N VAL A 82 9.95 -7.69 3.71
CA VAL A 82 8.94 -7.74 4.75
C VAL A 82 9.61 -7.94 6.11
N ALA A 83 9.18 -7.18 7.12
CA ALA A 83 9.46 -7.46 8.53
C ALA A 83 8.20 -8.04 9.19
N ASP A 84 8.30 -9.26 9.72
CA ASP A 84 7.19 -9.94 10.42
C ASP A 84 7.12 -9.48 11.87
N THR A 85 6.70 -8.23 12.06
CA THR A 85 6.67 -7.54 13.36
C THR A 85 5.46 -7.92 14.22
N GLY A 86 4.41 -8.46 13.61
CA GLY A 86 3.10 -8.51 14.21
C GLY A 86 2.46 -7.12 14.32
N GLY A 87 1.26 -7.09 14.89
CA GLY A 87 0.53 -5.87 15.19
C GLY A 87 -0.25 -5.99 16.50
N LEU A 88 -0.51 -4.88 17.14
CA LEU A 88 -1.37 -4.76 18.32
C LEU A 88 -2.54 -3.82 18.01
N PHE A 89 -3.75 -4.29 18.24
CA PHE A 89 -4.92 -3.44 18.39
C PHE A 89 -5.10 -3.15 19.87
N VAL A 90 -4.97 -1.90 20.28
CA VAL A 90 -4.96 -1.46 21.67
C VAL A 90 -6.23 -0.68 22.00
N SER A 91 -6.94 -1.10 23.03
CA SER A 91 -8.09 -0.38 23.58
C SER A 91 -7.63 0.47 24.77
N LEU A 92 -7.93 1.76 24.73
CA LEU A 92 -7.72 2.72 25.82
C LEU A 92 -8.95 2.82 26.72
N SER A 93 -8.82 3.50 27.84
CA SER A 93 -9.89 3.58 28.85
C SER A 93 -11.16 4.31 28.40
N ASP A 94 -11.05 5.16 27.36
CA ASP A 94 -12.16 5.91 26.77
C ASP A 94 -12.77 5.22 25.53
N ASP A 95 -12.17 4.12 25.05
CA ASP A 95 -12.70 3.34 23.93
C ASP A 95 -13.88 2.46 24.33
N ASP A 96 -14.79 2.20 23.38
CA ASP A 96 -15.91 1.31 23.62
C ASP A 96 -15.44 -0.15 23.81
N SER A 97 -15.63 -0.64 25.01
CA SER A 97 -15.24 -2.01 25.36
C SER A 97 -15.97 -3.09 24.53
N ALA A 98 -17.16 -2.81 24.01
CA ALA A 98 -17.91 -3.73 23.16
C ALA A 98 -17.22 -3.87 21.79
N TYR A 99 -16.70 -2.78 21.24
CA TYR A 99 -16.00 -2.79 19.97
C TYR A 99 -14.78 -3.75 19.95
N PHE A 100 -14.06 -3.83 21.07
CA PHE A 100 -12.93 -4.77 21.20
C PHE A 100 -13.38 -6.22 20.99
N GLU A 101 -14.50 -6.63 21.60
CA GLU A 101 -15.02 -7.99 21.47
C GLU A 101 -15.54 -8.25 20.06
N GLU A 102 -16.27 -7.30 19.49
CA GLU A 102 -16.78 -7.38 18.12
C GLU A 102 -15.64 -7.53 17.12
N LYS A 103 -14.60 -6.71 17.22
CA LYS A 103 -13.40 -6.78 16.36
C LYS A 103 -12.69 -8.13 16.50
N ARG A 104 -12.55 -8.63 17.73
CA ARG A 104 -11.92 -9.92 17.99
C ARG A 104 -12.72 -11.08 17.36
N GLU A 105 -14.03 -11.05 17.49
CA GLU A 105 -14.91 -12.07 16.89
C GLU A 105 -14.91 -11.99 15.37
N ALA A 106 -14.95 -10.79 14.79
CA ALA A 106 -14.84 -10.58 13.35
C ALA A 106 -13.51 -11.15 12.79
N CYS A 107 -12.38 -10.85 13.44
CA CYS A 107 -11.08 -11.43 13.05
C CYS A 107 -11.11 -12.95 13.07
N ARG A 108 -11.67 -13.57 14.11
CA ARG A 108 -11.77 -15.03 14.21
C ARG A 108 -12.67 -15.63 13.14
N ALA A 109 -13.76 -14.96 12.81
CA ALA A 109 -14.72 -15.42 11.81
C ALA A 109 -14.08 -15.54 10.42
N VAL A 110 -13.16 -14.63 10.07
CA VAL A 110 -12.42 -14.67 8.79
C VAL A 110 -11.08 -15.45 8.87
N GLY A 111 -10.80 -16.08 10.02
CA GLY A 111 -9.62 -16.94 10.20
C GLY A 111 -8.32 -16.20 10.50
N ILE A 112 -8.39 -14.95 10.94
CA ILE A 112 -7.23 -14.18 11.41
C ILE A 112 -6.88 -14.66 12.83
N PRO A 113 -5.64 -15.14 13.09
CA PRO A 113 -5.21 -15.49 14.43
C PRO A 113 -5.20 -14.26 15.34
N VAL A 114 -5.84 -14.38 16.49
CA VAL A 114 -5.89 -13.31 17.50
C VAL A 114 -5.51 -13.86 18.87
N GLU A 115 -4.66 -13.15 19.59
CA GLU A 115 -4.29 -13.40 20.98
C GLU A 115 -4.63 -12.17 21.81
N THR A 116 -5.45 -12.33 22.83
CA THR A 116 -5.75 -11.23 23.76
C THR A 116 -4.65 -11.12 24.79
N LEU A 117 -4.14 -9.93 25.00
CA LEU A 117 -3.10 -9.59 25.96
C LEU A 117 -3.70 -8.70 27.05
N ASP A 118 -3.29 -8.94 28.28
CA ASP A 118 -3.53 -7.96 29.35
C ASP A 118 -2.59 -6.74 29.21
N PRO A 119 -2.85 -5.63 29.89
CA PRO A 119 -2.04 -4.42 29.77
C PRO A 119 -0.56 -4.62 30.13
N ALA A 120 -0.25 -5.51 31.09
CA ALA A 120 1.12 -5.79 31.49
C ALA A 120 1.87 -6.58 30.40
N GLU A 121 1.16 -7.49 29.72
CA GLU A 121 1.70 -8.24 28.58
C GLU A 121 1.95 -7.33 27.38
N ALA A 122 0.99 -6.45 27.08
CA ALA A 122 1.14 -5.48 26.01
C ALA A 122 2.34 -4.54 26.24
N ARG A 123 2.53 -4.04 27.48
CA ARG A 123 3.67 -3.20 27.85
C ARG A 123 5.00 -3.95 27.91
N ARG A 124 5.03 -5.26 28.08
CA ARG A 124 6.27 -6.03 27.89
C ARG A 124 6.71 -6.04 26.43
N THR A 125 5.76 -5.96 25.51
CA THR A 125 6.04 -5.88 24.05
C THR A 125 6.37 -4.45 23.63
N VAL A 126 5.62 -3.47 24.16
CA VAL A 126 5.79 -2.03 23.88
C VAL A 126 5.87 -1.31 25.24
N PRO A 127 7.06 -1.08 25.79
CA PRO A 127 7.23 -0.52 27.14
C PRO A 127 6.60 0.86 27.33
N GLU A 128 6.58 1.67 26.29
CA GLU A 128 6.08 3.05 26.27
C GLU A 128 4.61 3.16 25.85
N LEU A 129 3.91 2.02 25.75
CA LEU A 129 2.48 2.00 25.48
C LEU A 129 1.71 2.82 26.52
N ALA A 130 0.69 3.54 26.08
CA ALA A 130 -0.16 4.40 26.91
C ALA A 130 -0.52 3.76 28.26
N ALA A 131 -0.45 4.57 29.32
CA ALA A 131 -0.65 4.09 30.70
C ALA A 131 -2.08 3.65 30.98
N ASP A 132 -3.04 4.15 30.26
CA ASP A 132 -4.47 3.84 30.32
C ASP A 132 -4.92 2.76 29.34
N ALA A 133 -3.98 2.09 28.64
CA ALA A 133 -4.30 0.92 27.84
C ALA A 133 -4.89 -0.19 28.72
N GLU A 134 -6.12 -0.62 28.41
CA GLU A 134 -6.88 -1.61 29.18
C GLU A 134 -6.71 -3.03 28.63
N ARG A 135 -6.62 -3.17 27.30
CA ARG A 135 -6.48 -4.47 26.64
C ARG A 135 -5.75 -4.29 25.32
N ALA A 136 -5.13 -5.36 24.85
CA ALA A 136 -4.60 -5.41 23.50
C ALA A 136 -4.92 -6.74 22.82
N MET A 137 -4.97 -6.73 21.50
CA MET A 137 -5.16 -7.90 20.67
C MET A 137 -3.99 -7.99 19.70
N ARG A 138 -3.20 -9.06 19.80
CA ARG A 138 -2.11 -9.35 18.86
C ARG A 138 -2.68 -9.99 17.60
N VAL A 139 -2.25 -9.49 16.43
CA VAL A 139 -2.61 -9.96 15.10
C VAL A 139 -1.36 -10.14 14.23
N PRO A 140 -1.43 -10.93 13.13
CA PRO A 140 -0.27 -11.21 12.29
C PRO A 140 -0.02 -10.12 11.23
N ASP A 141 -0.13 -8.85 11.59
CA ASP A 141 0.33 -7.73 10.75
C ASP A 141 1.84 -7.81 10.51
N GLY A 142 2.39 -6.88 9.80
CA GLY A 142 3.81 -6.74 9.56
C GLY A 142 4.12 -5.44 8.87
N VAL A 143 5.36 -5.27 8.49
CA VAL A 143 5.81 -4.13 7.70
C VAL A 143 6.31 -4.61 6.36
N VAL A 144 5.82 -4.01 5.28
CA VAL A 144 6.38 -4.17 3.95
C VAL A 144 7.20 -2.91 3.61
N TYR A 145 8.35 -3.09 2.99
CA TYR A 145 9.15 -2.02 2.41
C TYR A 145 8.82 -1.87 0.93
N PRO A 146 7.90 -0.96 0.53
CA PRO A 146 7.34 -0.94 -0.82
C PRO A 146 8.40 -0.76 -1.90
N SER A 147 9.37 0.11 -1.68
CA SER A 147 10.47 0.34 -2.64
C SER A 147 11.31 -0.91 -2.87
N ARG A 148 11.56 -1.70 -1.82
CA ARG A 148 12.29 -2.98 -1.95
C ARG A 148 11.46 -4.01 -2.70
N LEU A 149 10.17 -4.11 -2.40
CA LEU A 149 9.27 -5.07 -3.06
C LEU A 149 9.11 -4.74 -4.55
N ILE A 150 8.93 -3.47 -4.88
CA ILE A 150 8.82 -3.01 -6.27
C ILE A 150 10.12 -3.26 -7.02
N ALA A 151 11.27 -2.90 -6.43
CA ALA A 151 12.57 -3.15 -7.03
C ALA A 151 12.84 -4.65 -7.24
N ALA A 152 12.48 -5.50 -6.27
CA ALA A 152 12.62 -6.94 -6.38
C ALA A 152 11.75 -7.53 -7.50
N ASN A 153 10.47 -7.12 -7.59
CA ASN A 153 9.58 -7.55 -8.66
C ASN A 153 10.06 -7.05 -10.03
N ALA A 154 10.47 -5.79 -10.15
CA ALA A 154 10.98 -5.23 -11.39
C ALA A 154 12.26 -5.95 -11.86
N LEU A 155 13.18 -6.21 -10.93
CA LEU A 155 14.42 -6.92 -11.23
C LEU A 155 14.14 -8.38 -11.68
N ASP A 156 13.26 -9.08 -10.97
CA ASP A 156 12.88 -10.45 -11.31
C ASP A 156 12.15 -10.49 -12.68
N ALA A 157 11.21 -9.57 -12.94
CA ALA A 157 10.59 -9.41 -14.24
C ALA A 157 11.63 -9.22 -15.36
N GLY A 158 12.61 -8.32 -15.15
CA GLY A 158 13.69 -8.07 -16.10
C GLY A 158 14.56 -9.30 -16.38
N THR A 159 14.84 -10.14 -15.37
CA THR A 159 15.58 -11.39 -15.57
C THR A 159 14.81 -12.43 -16.37
N HIS A 160 13.49 -12.29 -16.46
CA HIS A 160 12.60 -13.17 -17.22
C HIS A 160 12.09 -12.56 -18.54
N GLY A 161 12.71 -11.46 -18.99
CA GLY A 161 12.46 -10.90 -20.32
C GLY A 161 11.61 -9.64 -20.37
N ALA A 162 11.11 -9.14 -19.22
CA ALA A 162 10.40 -7.87 -19.20
C ALA A 162 11.35 -6.70 -19.52
N GLU A 163 10.90 -5.75 -20.33
CA GLU A 163 11.59 -4.50 -20.55
C GLU A 163 11.04 -3.40 -19.62
N LEU A 164 11.95 -2.61 -19.01
CA LEU A 164 11.58 -1.64 -17.96
C LEU A 164 12.06 -0.26 -18.37
N ARG A 165 11.16 0.72 -18.50
CA ARG A 165 11.43 2.09 -18.92
C ARG A 165 10.85 3.11 -17.96
N PRO A 166 11.57 3.51 -16.91
CA PRO A 166 11.23 4.69 -16.14
C PRO A 166 11.45 5.97 -16.97
N HIS A 167 10.78 7.04 -16.59
CA HIS A 167 10.82 8.35 -17.26
C HIS A 167 10.40 8.27 -18.73
N ALA A 168 9.41 7.45 -19.03
CA ALA A 168 8.83 7.23 -20.33
C ALA A 168 7.30 7.42 -20.26
N PRO A 169 6.80 8.66 -20.24
CA PRO A 169 5.38 8.95 -20.22
C PRO A 169 4.69 8.43 -21.48
N VAL A 170 3.44 7.98 -21.36
CA VAL A 170 2.54 7.77 -22.50
C VAL A 170 2.00 9.12 -22.93
N GLU A 171 2.25 9.52 -24.17
CA GLU A 171 1.82 10.79 -24.73
C GLU A 171 0.52 10.67 -25.49
N SER A 172 0.32 9.57 -26.23
CA SER A 172 -0.92 9.30 -26.94
C SER A 172 -1.19 7.81 -27.12
N ILE A 173 -2.45 7.45 -27.27
CA ILE A 173 -2.91 6.08 -27.59
C ILE A 173 -3.81 6.17 -28.82
N SER A 174 -3.41 5.51 -29.90
CA SER A 174 -4.20 5.43 -31.13
C SER A 174 -5.09 4.20 -31.10
N VAL A 175 -6.41 4.42 -31.32
CA VAL A 175 -7.41 3.37 -31.34
C VAL A 175 -8.08 3.34 -32.70
N THR A 176 -8.22 2.16 -33.31
CA THR A 176 -8.92 1.95 -34.58
C THR A 176 -9.86 0.74 -34.44
N ASP A 177 -11.12 0.92 -34.78
CA ASP A 177 -12.15 -0.12 -34.70
C ASP A 177 -12.30 -0.78 -33.30
N GLY A 178 -11.90 -0.06 -32.22
CA GLY A 178 -11.95 -0.52 -30.84
C GLY A 178 -10.64 -1.15 -30.33
N ASP A 179 -9.68 -1.37 -31.22
CA ASP A 179 -8.36 -1.93 -30.84
C ASP A 179 -7.31 -0.83 -30.71
N VAL A 180 -6.40 -0.98 -29.74
CA VAL A 180 -5.20 -0.13 -29.61
C VAL A 180 -4.23 -0.54 -30.72
N VAL A 181 -3.89 0.40 -31.61
CA VAL A 181 -3.01 0.13 -32.76
C VAL A 181 -1.63 0.75 -32.60
N ALA A 182 -1.47 1.75 -31.74
CA ALA A 182 -0.16 2.35 -31.43
C ALA A 182 -0.22 3.13 -30.12
N VAL A 183 0.91 3.15 -29.41
CA VAL A 183 1.12 3.98 -28.21
C VAL A 183 2.41 4.77 -28.38
N GLU A 184 2.30 6.08 -28.29
CA GLU A 184 3.43 7.00 -28.35
C GLU A 184 4.03 7.20 -26.96
N LEU A 185 5.31 6.90 -26.83
CA LEU A 185 6.09 7.01 -25.59
C LEU A 185 7.06 8.17 -25.70
N GLY A 186 7.01 9.07 -24.74
CA GLY A 186 7.97 10.17 -24.61
C GLY A 186 9.19 9.84 -23.78
N GLY A 187 9.87 10.89 -23.30
CA GLY A 187 10.98 10.81 -22.37
C GLY A 187 12.11 9.89 -22.81
N THR A 188 12.53 8.98 -21.96
CA THR A 188 13.65 8.06 -22.21
C THR A 188 13.35 7.01 -23.27
N ALA A 189 12.10 6.74 -23.58
CA ALA A 189 11.71 5.82 -24.65
C ALA A 189 11.72 6.49 -26.02
N GLY A 190 11.08 7.66 -26.14
CA GLY A 190 11.06 8.49 -27.34
C GLY A 190 10.71 7.74 -28.64
N THR A 191 9.69 6.87 -28.59
CA THR A 191 9.32 5.98 -29.70
C THR A 191 7.84 5.62 -29.66
N THR A 192 7.34 5.05 -30.74
CA THR A 192 6.00 4.45 -30.82
C THR A 192 6.13 2.93 -30.74
N VAL A 193 5.23 2.30 -30.01
CA VAL A 193 5.11 0.82 -29.88
C VAL A 193 3.72 0.36 -30.30
N THR A 194 3.61 -0.89 -30.74
CA THR A 194 2.37 -1.53 -31.20
C THR A 194 2.11 -2.79 -30.37
N PRO A 195 1.66 -2.65 -29.11
CA PRO A 195 1.43 -3.79 -28.23
C PRO A 195 0.16 -4.55 -28.63
N ASP A 196 0.12 -5.88 -28.38
CA ASP A 196 -1.10 -6.66 -28.52
C ASP A 196 -2.15 -6.31 -27.44
N PHE A 197 -1.66 -5.96 -26.23
CA PHE A 197 -2.49 -5.56 -25.10
C PHE A 197 -1.89 -4.39 -24.33
N VAL A 198 -2.76 -3.55 -23.78
CA VAL A 198 -2.37 -2.45 -22.89
C VAL A 198 -2.99 -2.65 -21.50
N VAL A 199 -2.17 -2.63 -20.47
CA VAL A 199 -2.60 -2.67 -19.07
C VAL A 199 -2.38 -1.30 -18.45
N ASN A 200 -3.46 -0.65 -18.03
CA ASN A 200 -3.41 0.61 -17.30
C ASN A 200 -3.30 0.32 -15.80
N ALA A 201 -2.10 0.43 -15.25
CA ALA A 201 -1.76 0.24 -13.83
C ALA A 201 -1.31 1.55 -13.16
N THR A 202 -1.83 2.69 -13.61
CA THR A 202 -1.38 4.03 -13.20
C THR A 202 -2.03 4.56 -11.92
N GLY A 203 -2.73 3.71 -11.16
CA GLY A 203 -3.28 4.08 -9.85
C GLY A 203 -4.24 5.27 -9.94
N ALA A 204 -3.99 6.32 -9.16
CA ALA A 204 -4.85 7.51 -9.12
C ALA A 204 -4.96 8.26 -10.47
N TRP A 205 -4.07 8.01 -11.41
CA TRP A 205 -4.07 8.61 -12.75
C TRP A 205 -4.73 7.72 -13.81
N ALA A 206 -5.35 6.60 -13.43
CA ALA A 206 -5.89 5.63 -14.39
C ALA A 206 -6.96 6.24 -15.31
N GLY A 207 -7.79 7.14 -14.80
CA GLY A 207 -8.77 7.87 -15.61
C GLY A 207 -8.15 8.71 -16.75
N ARG A 208 -7.05 9.40 -16.45
CA ARG A 208 -6.35 10.23 -17.45
C ARG A 208 -5.70 9.40 -18.55
N VAL A 209 -5.12 8.27 -18.20
CA VAL A 209 -4.51 7.37 -19.18
C VAL A 209 -5.60 6.68 -20.02
N ALA A 210 -6.70 6.27 -19.41
CA ALA A 210 -7.83 5.70 -20.13
C ALA A 210 -8.46 6.71 -21.14
N GLU A 211 -8.50 8.00 -20.77
CA GLU A 211 -8.99 9.08 -21.65
C GLU A 211 -8.16 9.20 -22.94
N LEU A 212 -6.84 8.93 -22.90
CA LEU A 212 -5.99 8.90 -24.09
C LEU A 212 -6.47 7.87 -25.14
N ALA A 213 -7.15 6.81 -24.67
CA ALA A 213 -7.77 5.79 -25.52
C ALA A 213 -9.28 6.05 -25.77
N GLY A 214 -9.81 7.19 -25.32
CA GLY A 214 -11.23 7.50 -25.41
C GLY A 214 -12.14 6.68 -24.50
N VAL A 215 -11.59 6.04 -23.46
CA VAL A 215 -12.34 5.22 -22.49
C VAL A 215 -12.56 6.03 -21.21
N PRO A 216 -13.81 6.39 -20.85
CA PRO A 216 -14.08 7.10 -19.61
C PRO A 216 -13.95 6.14 -18.42
N VAL A 217 -13.14 6.52 -17.42
CA VAL A 217 -13.02 5.84 -16.13
C VAL A 217 -13.21 6.88 -15.03
N GLU A 218 -14.28 6.71 -14.24
CA GLU A 218 -14.53 7.58 -13.09
C GLU A 218 -13.54 7.28 -11.98
N MET A 219 -12.91 8.33 -11.46
CA MET A 219 -11.94 8.25 -10.38
C MET A 219 -12.41 9.06 -9.18
N ALA A 220 -12.19 8.53 -7.99
CA ALA A 220 -12.42 9.22 -6.72
C ALA A 220 -11.12 9.19 -5.89
N PRO A 221 -10.10 9.93 -6.29
CA PRO A 221 -8.81 9.87 -5.59
C PRO A 221 -8.91 10.52 -4.21
N THR A 222 -8.22 9.90 -3.26
CA THR A 222 -7.98 10.47 -1.93
C THR A 222 -6.49 10.60 -1.71
N ARG A 223 -6.09 11.63 -0.99
CA ARG A 223 -4.73 11.77 -0.46
C ARG A 223 -4.73 11.52 1.04
N GLY A 224 -3.59 11.13 1.58
CA GLY A 224 -3.36 11.04 3.01
C GLY A 224 -2.01 11.65 3.39
N VAL A 225 -1.94 12.20 4.59
CA VAL A 225 -0.70 12.69 5.20
C VAL A 225 -0.24 11.67 6.23
N MET A 226 1.06 11.42 6.25
CA MET A 226 1.75 10.62 7.25
C MET A 226 2.91 11.42 7.80
N VAL A 227 3.22 11.23 9.06
CA VAL A 227 4.32 11.89 9.75
C VAL A 227 5.37 10.84 10.12
N SER A 228 6.62 11.03 9.72
CA SER A 228 7.73 10.20 10.19
C SER A 228 8.41 10.90 11.35
N VAL A 229 8.61 10.17 12.44
CA VAL A 229 9.30 10.63 13.64
C VAL A 229 10.46 9.70 13.98
N GLU A 230 11.53 10.26 14.56
CA GLU A 230 12.64 9.44 15.07
C GLU A 230 12.15 8.64 16.28
N TYR A 231 12.15 7.33 16.18
CA TYR A 231 11.74 6.43 17.25
C TYR A 231 12.41 5.06 17.09
N ASP A 232 13.22 4.70 18.04
CA ASP A 232 13.93 3.41 18.05
C ASP A 232 13.19 2.34 18.87
N GLY A 233 13.15 1.14 18.33
CA GLY A 233 12.77 -0.04 19.10
C GLY A 233 11.28 -0.35 19.18
N LEU A 234 10.43 0.33 18.41
CA LEU A 234 9.05 -0.12 18.26
C LEU A 234 9.04 -1.48 17.54
N GLY A 235 8.52 -2.50 18.21
CA GLY A 235 8.44 -3.85 17.65
C GLY A 235 7.24 -4.00 16.70
N PRO A 236 6.00 -4.08 17.21
CA PRO A 236 4.81 -4.32 16.40
C PRO A 236 4.24 -3.03 15.80
N VAL A 237 3.41 -3.18 14.76
CA VAL A 237 2.48 -2.13 14.34
C VAL A 237 1.48 -1.87 15.46
N LEU A 238 1.13 -0.62 15.72
CA LEU A 238 0.07 -0.26 16.66
C LEU A 238 -1.15 0.26 15.91
N ASN A 239 -2.33 -0.20 16.32
CA ASN A 239 -3.64 0.29 15.88
C ASN A 239 -4.48 0.57 17.11
N ARG A 240 -5.20 1.68 17.15
CA ARG A 240 -6.23 1.88 18.18
C ARG A 240 -7.41 0.97 17.92
N CYS A 241 -7.91 0.28 18.94
CA CYS A 241 -9.02 -0.67 18.83
C CYS A 241 -10.36 0.03 19.01
N ARG A 242 -10.71 0.85 18.04
CA ARG A 242 -11.99 1.56 17.92
C ARG A 242 -12.45 1.57 16.45
N SER A 243 -13.60 2.17 16.17
CA SER A 243 -13.99 2.44 14.77
C SER A 243 -12.86 3.20 14.07
N PRO A 244 -12.40 2.75 12.88
CA PRO A 244 -11.28 3.37 12.19
C PRO A 244 -11.44 4.88 12.00
N ALA A 245 -10.41 5.62 12.35
CA ALA A 245 -10.35 7.08 12.23
C ALA A 245 -9.02 7.49 11.58
N ASP A 246 -8.89 8.78 11.26
CA ASP A 246 -7.64 9.35 10.79
C ASP A 246 -6.58 9.33 11.91
N GLY A 247 -5.33 9.09 11.55
CA GLY A 247 -4.19 9.22 12.43
C GLY A 247 -3.97 8.09 13.47
N ASP A 248 -4.72 7.01 13.45
CA ASP A 248 -4.78 6.02 14.54
C ASP A 248 -3.87 4.77 14.35
N ILE A 249 -2.84 4.89 13.52
CA ILE A 249 -1.88 3.80 13.24
C ILE A 249 -0.45 4.28 13.43
N VAL A 250 0.37 3.46 14.10
CA VAL A 250 1.83 3.66 14.19
C VAL A 250 2.53 2.46 13.54
N VAL A 251 3.30 2.72 12.49
CA VAL A 251 4.04 1.67 11.76
C VAL A 251 5.53 1.79 12.06
N PRO A 252 6.15 0.73 12.65
CA PRO A 252 7.57 0.75 12.95
C PRO A 252 8.44 0.63 11.69
N HIS A 253 9.48 1.44 11.63
CA HIS A 253 10.61 1.28 10.73
C HIS A 253 11.91 1.25 11.55
N THR A 254 13.04 0.95 10.94
CA THR A 254 14.30 0.63 11.66
C THR A 254 14.66 1.62 12.78
N SER A 255 14.57 2.93 12.50
CA SER A 255 14.89 4.03 13.45
C SER A 255 13.81 5.11 13.45
N GLU A 256 12.66 4.80 12.89
CA GLU A 256 11.56 5.73 12.72
C GLU A 256 10.24 5.03 13.04
N ALA A 257 9.24 5.79 13.42
CA ALA A 257 7.84 5.40 13.40
C ALA A 257 7.09 6.29 12.41
N VAL A 258 6.24 5.68 11.58
CA VAL A 258 5.35 6.41 10.68
C VAL A 258 3.96 6.45 11.27
N LEU A 259 3.48 7.66 11.51
CA LEU A 259 2.19 8.00 12.12
C LEU A 259 1.18 8.33 11.04
N GLY A 260 -0.05 7.90 11.20
CA GLY A 260 -1.12 8.28 10.28
C GLY A 260 -1.88 7.05 9.75
N THR A 261 -2.65 7.25 8.78
CA THR A 261 -2.77 8.32 7.81
C THR A 261 -4.11 9.07 7.92
N THR A 262 -4.19 10.26 7.33
CA THR A 262 -5.46 10.93 7.04
C THR A 262 -6.03 10.45 5.70
N SER A 263 -7.29 10.80 5.39
CA SER A 263 -7.92 10.47 4.11
C SER A 263 -8.81 11.63 3.64
N VAL A 264 -8.31 12.41 2.70
CA VAL A 264 -8.99 13.59 2.16
C VAL A 264 -9.29 13.41 0.68
N PRO A 265 -10.56 13.49 0.22
CA PRO A 265 -10.88 13.47 -1.19
C PRO A 265 -10.22 14.63 -1.94
N VAL A 266 -9.67 14.37 -3.12
CA VAL A 266 -9.09 15.37 -4.01
C VAL A 266 -9.68 15.21 -5.42
N SER A 267 -9.76 16.31 -6.16
CA SER A 267 -10.21 16.26 -7.56
C SER A 267 -9.08 15.94 -8.54
N ASP A 268 -7.85 16.23 -8.15
CA ASP A 268 -6.66 16.07 -8.97
C ASP A 268 -5.55 15.40 -8.16
N PRO A 269 -5.03 14.24 -8.59
CA PRO A 269 -3.95 13.56 -7.86
C PRO A 269 -2.59 14.26 -7.94
N ASP A 270 -2.42 15.27 -8.81
CA ASP A 270 -1.18 16.05 -8.93
C ASP A 270 -1.28 17.44 -8.25
N ASP A 271 -2.50 17.91 -7.96
CA ASP A 271 -2.74 19.25 -7.38
C ASP A 271 -3.45 19.15 -6.04
N TYR A 272 -2.68 19.11 -4.97
CA TYR A 272 -3.18 19.07 -3.60
C TYR A 272 -2.22 19.75 -2.63
N GLU A 273 -2.78 20.37 -1.60
CA GLU A 273 -2.05 20.95 -0.49
C GLU A 273 -2.13 20.05 0.75
N THR A 274 -1.04 19.99 1.51
CA THR A 274 -1.03 19.37 2.85
C THR A 274 -1.50 20.40 3.85
N ALA A 275 -2.56 20.09 4.60
CA ALA A 275 -3.05 20.99 5.64
C ALA A 275 -2.38 20.68 7.00
N GLU A 276 -2.12 21.72 7.79
CA GLU A 276 -1.48 21.59 9.11
C GLU A 276 -2.25 20.65 10.05
N TRP A 277 -3.59 20.72 10.03
CA TRP A 277 -4.43 19.85 10.86
C TRP A 277 -4.23 18.35 10.60
N GLU A 278 -3.79 17.98 9.41
CA GLU A 278 -3.54 16.56 9.07
C GLU A 278 -2.27 16.04 9.73
N VAL A 279 -1.28 16.90 9.90
CA VAL A 279 -0.07 16.62 10.67
C VAL A 279 -0.43 16.54 12.15
N ASP A 280 -1.18 17.52 12.65
CA ASP A 280 -1.58 17.60 14.06
C ASP A 280 -2.39 16.36 14.47
N VAL A 281 -3.42 15.99 13.73
CA VAL A 281 -4.25 14.82 14.06
C VAL A 281 -3.44 13.52 14.02
N SER A 282 -2.50 13.38 13.09
CA SER A 282 -1.65 12.19 13.01
C SER A 282 -0.73 12.06 14.22
N ILE A 283 -0.20 13.18 14.72
CA ILE A 283 0.64 13.21 15.94
C ILE A 283 -0.23 12.99 17.18
N GLU A 284 -1.31 13.74 17.35
CA GLU A 284 -2.18 13.69 18.53
C GLU A 284 -2.77 12.29 18.75
N GLU A 285 -3.35 11.69 17.71
CA GLU A 285 -3.98 10.37 17.78
C GLU A 285 -2.96 9.24 18.04
N CYS A 286 -1.78 9.31 17.41
CA CYS A 286 -0.73 8.33 17.67
C CYS A 286 -0.10 8.50 19.05
N ALA A 287 0.03 9.73 19.55
CA ALA A 287 0.54 10.00 20.90
C ALA A 287 -0.39 9.47 22.00
N GLU A 288 -1.69 9.32 21.74
CA GLU A 288 -2.59 8.64 22.67
C GLU A 288 -2.24 7.15 22.84
N LEU A 289 -1.73 6.48 21.80
CA LEU A 289 -1.26 5.10 21.87
C LEU A 289 0.17 4.99 22.38
N LEU A 290 1.03 5.88 21.91
CA LEU A 290 2.48 5.88 22.13
C LEU A 290 2.97 7.29 22.51
N PRO A 291 2.81 7.71 23.77
CA PRO A 291 3.06 9.10 24.20
C PRO A 291 4.41 9.73 23.83
N PRO A 292 5.51 8.97 23.62
CA PRO A 292 6.77 9.58 23.19
C PRO A 292 6.86 10.07 21.76
N VAL A 293 5.89 9.77 20.89
CA VAL A 293 5.91 10.19 19.48
C VAL A 293 5.47 11.61 19.23
#